data_72a807e2fb0ebf8dbb47c533020f35c3
#
_entry.id   72a807e2fb0ebf8dbb47c533020f35c3
#
_cell.length_a   1.000
_cell.length_b   1.000
_cell.length_c   1.000
_cell.angle_alpha   90.00
_cell.angle_beta   90.00
_cell.angle_gamma   90.00
#
_symmetry.space_group_name_H-M   'P 1'
#
loop_
_entity.id
_entity.type
_entity.pdbx_description
1 polymer ?
#
loop_
_entity_poly.entity_id
_entity_poly.type
_entity_poly.pdbx_seq_one_letter_code
_entity_poly.pdbx_strand_id
1 'polypeptide(L)'
;MQADGVIGKYAVGGAVGATFYLEPAATLDVDVFVTLPTAPSSSLLSLAPIYEYLKARGHAERHEHIVIGGWPVQFLPPSDELEREGVAEAVPTNVEDVPTWVMSAEHLVAIALRTGRSKDHFRIMQFIEQGAVDRNRLRDILDRHGLTPKWKQFEQKYLEGSHE
;
A
#
# COMPACT_ATOMS: atom_id res chain seq x y z
N MET A 1 11.37 13.02 -7.46
CA MET A 1 10.97 12.08 -8.54
C MET A 1 9.72 12.51 -9.28
N GLN A 2 8.62 12.89 -8.60
CA GLN A 2 7.43 13.41 -9.30
C GLN A 2 7.72 14.68 -10.09
N ALA A 3 8.35 15.68 -9.47
CA ALA A 3 8.70 16.95 -10.13
C ALA A 3 9.61 16.76 -11.35
N ASP A 4 10.43 15.71 -11.34
CA ASP A 4 11.36 15.38 -12.43
C ASP A 4 10.76 14.39 -13.44
N GLY A 5 9.48 14.04 -13.30
CA GLY A 5 8.76 13.15 -14.22
C GLY A 5 9.21 11.68 -14.20
N VAL A 6 9.94 11.24 -13.18
CA VAL A 6 10.41 9.84 -13.04
C VAL A 6 9.27 8.92 -12.61
N ILE A 7 8.37 9.43 -11.76
CA ILE A 7 7.14 8.76 -11.36
C ILE A 7 5.92 9.68 -11.53
N GLY A 8 4.75 9.09 -11.69
CA GLY A 8 3.48 9.79 -11.63
C GLY A 8 2.98 9.92 -10.18
N LYS A 9 1.77 9.44 -9.90
CA LYS A 9 1.23 9.35 -8.54
C LYS A 9 1.93 8.25 -7.74
N TYR A 10 1.98 8.42 -6.43
CA TYR A 10 2.45 7.38 -5.51
C TYR A 10 1.59 7.31 -4.26
N ALA A 11 1.64 6.19 -3.57
CA ALA A 11 1.07 6.01 -2.24
C ALA A 11 1.92 5.07 -1.40
N VAL A 12 2.16 5.43 -0.15
CA VAL A 12 2.75 4.52 0.84
C VAL A 12 1.69 3.49 1.22
N GLY A 13 2.03 2.23 1.11
CA GLY A 13 1.17 1.10 1.42
C GLY A 13 1.78 0.16 2.44
N GLY A 14 1.36 -1.10 2.41
CA GLY A 14 1.91 -2.15 3.27
C GLY A 14 1.83 -1.88 4.77
N ALA A 15 2.80 -2.39 5.50
CA ALA A 15 2.86 -2.23 6.95
C ALA A 15 3.11 -0.79 7.38
N VAL A 16 3.98 -0.06 6.67
CA VAL A 16 4.24 1.36 6.96
C VAL A 16 3.01 2.20 6.70
N GLY A 17 2.29 1.98 5.59
CA GLY A 17 1.01 2.65 5.32
C GLY A 17 0.01 2.46 6.47
N ALA A 18 -0.07 1.26 7.03
CA ALA A 18 -0.94 0.97 8.16
C ALA A 18 -0.58 1.75 9.44
N THR A 19 0.69 2.09 9.67
CA THR A 19 1.11 2.87 10.86
C THR A 19 0.56 4.29 10.90
N PHE A 20 -0.01 4.80 9.80
CA PHE A 20 -0.71 6.09 9.79
C PHE A 20 -2.11 6.01 10.41
N TYR A 21 -2.64 4.81 10.59
CA TYR A 21 -3.98 4.55 11.11
C TYR A 21 -4.01 3.73 12.39
N LEU A 22 -2.97 2.93 12.61
CA LEU A 22 -2.85 1.98 13.72
C LEU A 22 -1.65 2.33 14.60
N GLU A 23 -1.61 1.74 15.78
CA GLU A 23 -0.39 1.75 16.58
C GLU A 23 0.78 1.14 15.79
N PRO A 24 1.98 1.74 15.88
CA PRO A 24 3.13 1.27 15.12
C PRO A 24 3.47 -0.18 15.42
N ALA A 25 3.61 -0.99 14.37
CA ALA A 25 4.14 -2.34 14.43
C ALA A 25 5.52 -2.40 13.77
N ALA A 26 6.33 -3.35 14.19
CA ALA A 26 7.64 -3.56 13.57
C ALA A 26 7.49 -3.93 12.09
N THR A 27 8.21 -3.22 11.24
CA THR A 27 8.32 -3.49 9.81
C THR A 27 9.78 -3.41 9.37
N LEU A 28 10.12 -4.14 8.32
CA LEU A 28 11.49 -4.20 7.80
C LEU A 28 11.70 -3.36 6.55
N ASP A 29 10.63 -2.97 5.88
CA ASP A 29 10.64 -2.30 4.58
C ASP A 29 9.49 -1.30 4.43
N VAL A 30 9.63 -0.42 3.47
CA VAL A 30 8.62 0.57 3.08
C VAL A 30 8.13 0.25 1.69
N ASP A 31 6.85 -0.10 1.56
CA ASP A 31 6.20 -0.33 0.27
C ASP A 31 5.66 0.99 -0.30
N VAL A 32 6.15 1.39 -1.46
CA VAL A 32 5.68 2.57 -2.18
C VAL A 32 5.09 2.15 -3.52
N PHE A 33 3.78 2.26 -3.65
CA PHE A 33 3.10 2.04 -4.92
C PHE A 33 3.24 3.27 -5.81
N VAL A 34 3.67 3.07 -7.05
CA VAL A 34 3.95 4.17 -7.98
C VAL A 34 3.31 3.92 -9.33
N THR A 35 2.73 4.96 -9.92
CA THR A 35 2.39 4.95 -11.33
C THR A 35 3.60 5.43 -12.14
N LEU A 36 3.88 4.75 -13.23
CA LEU A 36 4.98 5.08 -14.13
C LEU A 36 4.46 5.88 -15.31
N PRO A 37 5.21 6.89 -15.79
CA PRO A 37 4.88 7.54 -17.04
C PRO A 37 4.89 6.52 -18.18
N THR A 38 3.83 6.51 -18.99
CA THR A 38 3.72 5.58 -20.12
C THR A 38 4.71 6.04 -21.21
N ALA A 39 5.71 5.23 -21.47
CA ALA A 39 6.54 5.42 -22.66
C ALA A 39 5.72 5.00 -23.90
N PRO A 40 5.64 5.83 -24.95
CA PRO A 40 4.78 5.56 -26.11
C PRO A 40 5.09 4.29 -26.89
N SER A 41 6.20 3.62 -26.62
CA SER A 41 6.74 2.49 -27.41
C SER A 41 7.04 1.22 -26.62
N SER A 42 6.73 1.15 -25.32
CA SER A 42 7.04 -0.03 -24.50
C SER A 42 5.78 -0.60 -23.83
N SER A 43 5.49 -1.86 -24.10
CA SER A 43 4.44 -2.63 -23.40
C SER A 43 4.92 -3.17 -22.04
N LEU A 44 6.19 -2.97 -21.68
CA LEU A 44 6.76 -3.43 -20.43
C LEU A 44 6.97 -2.27 -19.47
N LEU A 45 6.33 -2.35 -18.31
CA LEU A 45 6.58 -1.43 -17.20
C LEU A 45 7.97 -1.73 -16.62
N SER A 46 8.84 -0.72 -16.60
CA SER A 46 10.19 -0.85 -16.04
C SER A 46 10.37 0.08 -14.85
N LEU A 47 10.87 -0.44 -13.75
CA LEU A 47 11.28 0.33 -12.58
C LEU A 47 12.71 0.89 -12.72
N ALA A 48 13.44 0.53 -13.77
CA ALA A 48 14.82 0.97 -14.00
C ALA A 48 15.02 2.49 -13.86
N PRO A 49 14.16 3.37 -14.41
CA PRO A 49 14.31 4.81 -14.25
C PRO A 49 14.31 5.29 -12.80
N ILE A 50 13.54 4.64 -11.93
CA ILE A 50 13.49 4.95 -10.48
C ILE A 50 14.83 4.60 -9.85
N TYR A 51 15.32 3.38 -10.08
CA TYR A 51 16.58 2.90 -9.50
C TYR A 51 17.77 3.68 -10.01
N GLU A 52 17.83 4.01 -11.30
CA GLU A 52 18.88 4.85 -11.89
C GLU A 52 18.89 6.26 -11.28
N TYR A 53 17.71 6.87 -11.16
CA TYR A 53 17.55 8.18 -10.55
C TYR A 53 18.06 8.22 -9.09
N LEU A 54 17.73 7.20 -8.31
CA LEU A 54 18.11 7.12 -6.90
C LEU A 54 19.58 6.74 -6.74
N LYS A 55 20.12 5.83 -7.55
CA LYS A 55 21.54 5.49 -7.55
C LYS A 55 22.43 6.68 -7.93
N ALA A 56 22.01 7.50 -8.88
CA ALA A 56 22.70 8.73 -9.24
C ALA A 56 22.77 9.76 -8.10
N ARG A 57 21.90 9.61 -7.08
CA ARG A 57 21.88 10.43 -5.85
C ARG A 57 22.55 9.75 -4.65
N GLY A 58 23.24 8.64 -4.87
CA GLY A 58 24.04 7.94 -3.86
C GLY A 58 23.26 6.92 -3.01
N HIS A 59 22.04 6.57 -3.41
CA HIS A 59 21.28 5.52 -2.73
C HIS A 59 21.72 4.13 -3.20
N ALA A 60 21.89 3.20 -2.25
CA ALA A 60 22.35 1.84 -2.53
C ALA A 60 21.19 0.90 -2.86
N GLU A 61 21.33 0.11 -3.92
CA GLU A 61 20.43 -0.98 -4.26
C GLU A 61 20.79 -2.23 -3.46
N ARG A 62 19.78 -2.91 -2.89
CA ARG A 62 19.91 -4.18 -2.17
C ARG A 62 18.76 -5.10 -2.57
N HIS A 63 19.05 -6.08 -3.42
CA HIS A 63 18.04 -6.97 -4.00
C HIS A 63 16.92 -6.17 -4.69
N GLU A 64 15.67 -6.40 -4.32
CA GLU A 64 14.49 -5.66 -4.82
C GLU A 64 14.25 -4.31 -4.15
N HIS A 65 15.10 -3.92 -3.19
CA HIS A 65 14.96 -2.68 -2.43
C HIS A 65 16.05 -1.67 -2.79
N ILE A 66 15.76 -0.41 -2.56
CA ILE A 66 16.76 0.64 -2.52
C ILE A 66 16.78 1.27 -1.13
N VAL A 67 17.97 1.49 -0.58
CA VAL A 67 18.12 2.04 0.78
C VAL A 67 18.04 3.55 0.72
N ILE A 68 17.02 4.13 1.35
CA ILE A 68 16.80 5.57 1.45
C ILE A 68 16.77 5.95 2.94
N GLY A 69 17.69 6.80 3.37
CA GLY A 69 17.76 7.21 4.79
C GLY A 69 17.95 6.04 5.76
N GLY A 70 18.60 4.97 5.33
CA GLY A 70 18.81 3.75 6.12
C GLY A 70 17.64 2.73 6.05
N TRP A 71 16.53 3.06 5.39
CA TRP A 71 15.38 2.18 5.25
C TRP A 71 15.34 1.49 3.90
N PRO A 72 15.10 0.17 3.85
CA PRO A 72 14.81 -0.51 2.60
C PRO A 72 13.45 -0.05 2.06
N VAL A 73 13.44 0.48 0.84
CA VAL A 73 12.23 0.94 0.15
C VAL A 73 12.01 0.07 -1.08
N GLN A 74 10.84 -0.49 -1.21
CA GLN A 74 10.40 -1.22 -2.40
C GLN A 74 9.41 -0.38 -3.19
N PHE A 75 9.71 -0.18 -4.47
CA PHE A 75 8.79 0.46 -5.40
C PHE A 75 7.98 -0.60 -6.14
N LEU A 76 6.66 -0.43 -6.15
CA LEU A 76 5.71 -1.41 -6.68
C LEU A 76 4.81 -0.71 -7.71
N PRO A 77 4.82 -1.13 -8.98
CA PRO A 77 3.77 -0.73 -9.89
C PRO A 77 2.47 -1.41 -9.47
N PRO A 78 1.32 -0.71 -9.48
CA PRO A 78 0.05 -1.35 -9.19
C PRO A 78 -0.20 -2.55 -10.11
N SER A 79 -0.46 -3.71 -9.52
CA SER A 79 -0.61 -4.98 -10.23
C SER A 79 -2.04 -5.25 -10.70
N ASP A 80 -3.03 -4.59 -10.11
CA ASP A 80 -4.45 -4.75 -10.43
C ASP A 80 -5.24 -3.44 -10.23
N GLU A 81 -6.54 -3.49 -10.50
CA GLU A 81 -7.43 -2.33 -10.36
C GLU A 81 -7.57 -1.85 -8.90
N LEU A 82 -7.53 -2.75 -7.92
CA LEU A 82 -7.60 -2.40 -6.50
C LEU A 82 -6.39 -1.55 -6.08
N GLU A 83 -5.19 -1.94 -6.46
CA GLU A 83 -3.99 -1.17 -6.17
C GLU A 83 -3.95 0.14 -6.95
N ARG A 84 -4.42 0.16 -8.22
CA ARG A 84 -4.55 1.39 -9.00
C ARG A 84 -5.51 2.38 -8.36
N GLU A 85 -6.67 1.90 -7.90
CA GLU A 85 -7.64 2.72 -7.15
C GLU A 85 -7.02 3.24 -5.85
N GLY A 86 -6.32 2.38 -5.10
CA GLY A 86 -5.64 2.76 -3.86
C GLY A 86 -4.61 3.88 -4.05
N VAL A 87 -3.87 3.88 -5.15
CA VAL A 87 -2.95 4.98 -5.49
C VAL A 87 -3.72 6.22 -5.96
N ALA A 88 -4.75 6.05 -6.77
CA ALA A 88 -5.54 7.18 -7.30
C ALA A 88 -6.28 7.94 -6.20
N GLU A 89 -6.79 7.22 -5.19
CA GLU A 89 -7.54 7.75 -4.05
C GLU A 89 -6.69 7.89 -2.77
N ALA A 90 -5.35 7.91 -2.90
CA ALA A 90 -4.44 8.06 -1.77
C ALA A 90 -4.75 9.33 -0.96
N VAL A 91 -4.60 9.22 0.35
CA VAL A 91 -4.90 10.29 1.31
C VAL A 91 -3.66 11.16 1.51
N PRO A 92 -3.76 12.49 1.33
CA PRO A 92 -2.67 13.39 1.64
C PRO A 92 -2.46 13.47 3.15
N THR A 93 -1.19 13.37 3.56
CA THR A 93 -0.79 13.54 4.96
C THR A 93 0.57 14.21 5.03
N ASN A 94 0.97 14.70 6.20
CA ASN A 94 2.29 15.27 6.43
C ASN A 94 3.10 14.38 7.38
N VAL A 95 4.33 14.12 7.01
CA VAL A 95 5.33 13.47 7.84
C VAL A 95 6.45 14.47 8.09
N GLU A 96 6.60 14.96 9.32
CA GLU A 96 7.60 15.99 9.65
C GLU A 96 7.60 17.17 8.66
N ASP A 97 6.40 17.71 8.37
CA ASP A 97 6.16 18.79 7.41
C ASP A 97 6.41 18.43 5.93
N VAL A 98 6.68 17.17 5.62
CA VAL A 98 6.79 16.68 4.24
C VAL A 98 5.45 16.14 3.76
N PRO A 99 4.86 16.73 2.70
CA PRO A 99 3.64 16.21 2.10
C PRO A 99 3.87 14.77 1.57
N THR A 100 3.01 13.87 2.01
CA THR A 100 3.10 12.44 1.68
C THR A 100 1.71 11.91 1.31
N TRP A 101 1.65 10.94 0.43
CA TRP A 101 0.43 10.25 0.04
C TRP A 101 0.43 8.85 0.61
N VAL A 102 -0.66 8.47 1.28
CA VAL A 102 -0.81 7.17 1.92
C VAL A 102 -2.08 6.51 1.41
N MET A 103 -2.07 5.21 1.17
CA MET A 103 -3.30 4.47 0.85
C MET A 103 -4.31 4.63 1.98
N SER A 104 -5.60 4.76 1.65
CA SER A 104 -6.65 4.80 2.67
C SER A 104 -6.67 3.51 3.49
N ALA A 105 -7.18 3.59 4.72
CA ALA A 105 -7.33 2.44 5.60
C ALA A 105 -8.14 1.32 4.92
N GLU A 106 -9.20 1.67 4.20
CA GLU A 106 -10.07 0.73 3.50
C GLU A 106 -9.35 0.01 2.35
N HIS A 107 -8.53 0.73 1.56
CA HIS A 107 -7.71 0.10 0.52
C HIS A 107 -6.64 -0.81 1.11
N LEU A 108 -5.99 -0.41 2.22
CA LEU A 108 -5.03 -1.27 2.92
C LEU A 108 -5.67 -2.56 3.42
N VAL A 109 -6.89 -2.48 3.99
CA VAL A 109 -7.65 -3.66 4.43
C VAL A 109 -8.04 -4.53 3.25
N ALA A 110 -8.55 -3.95 2.16
CA ALA A 110 -8.96 -4.71 0.97
C ALA A 110 -7.76 -5.44 0.31
N ILE A 111 -6.61 -4.78 0.21
CA ILE A 111 -5.36 -5.37 -0.33
C ILE A 111 -4.86 -6.48 0.60
N ALA A 112 -4.87 -6.27 1.92
CA ALA A 112 -4.50 -7.28 2.90
C ALA A 112 -5.41 -8.51 2.83
N LEU A 113 -6.73 -8.30 2.69
CA LEU A 113 -7.70 -9.38 2.51
C LEU A 113 -7.45 -10.17 1.22
N ARG A 114 -7.21 -9.49 0.11
CA ARG A 114 -6.89 -10.14 -1.17
C ARG A 114 -5.63 -10.99 -1.06
N THR A 115 -4.59 -10.47 -0.43
CA THR A 115 -3.30 -11.15 -0.23
C THR A 115 -3.44 -12.35 0.71
N GLY A 116 -4.09 -12.20 1.86
CA GLY A 116 -4.56 -13.29 2.71
C GLY A 116 -3.50 -14.06 3.49
N ARG A 117 -2.32 -13.45 3.75
CA ARG A 117 -1.31 -14.05 4.64
C ARG A 117 -1.73 -13.91 6.11
N SER A 118 -1.19 -14.74 7.01
CA SER A 118 -1.51 -14.65 8.44
C SER A 118 -1.27 -13.26 9.02
N LYS A 119 -0.16 -12.61 8.66
CA LYS A 119 0.14 -11.22 9.07
C LYS A 119 -0.86 -10.20 8.53
N ASP A 120 -1.44 -10.46 7.36
CA ASP A 120 -2.45 -9.58 6.76
C ASP A 120 -3.78 -9.71 7.50
N HIS A 121 -4.19 -10.93 7.87
CA HIS A 121 -5.38 -11.17 8.69
C HIS A 121 -5.27 -10.48 10.06
N PHE A 122 -4.11 -10.58 10.71
CA PHE A 122 -3.87 -9.89 11.98
C PHE A 122 -4.00 -8.37 11.84
N ARG A 123 -3.44 -7.80 10.78
CA ARG A 123 -3.55 -6.36 10.50
C ARG A 123 -4.98 -5.93 10.24
N ILE A 124 -5.76 -6.72 9.50
CA ILE A 124 -7.19 -6.45 9.28
C ILE A 124 -7.93 -6.40 10.63
N MET A 125 -7.69 -7.37 11.52
CA MET A 125 -8.30 -7.36 12.85
C MET A 125 -7.96 -6.08 13.62
N GLN A 126 -6.71 -5.63 13.60
CA GLN A 126 -6.30 -4.37 14.25
C GLN A 126 -7.06 -3.16 13.68
N PHE A 127 -7.22 -3.06 12.36
CA PHE A 127 -8.03 -1.99 11.74
C PHE A 127 -9.47 -1.98 12.22
N ILE A 128 -10.06 -3.15 12.38
CA ILE A 128 -11.43 -3.32 12.82
C ILE A 128 -11.58 -3.00 14.32
N GLU A 129 -10.71 -3.54 15.16
CA GLU A 129 -10.72 -3.37 16.62
C GLU A 129 -10.47 -1.91 17.02
N GLN A 130 -9.57 -1.23 16.34
CA GLN A 130 -9.26 0.19 16.60
C GLN A 130 -10.24 1.16 15.93
N GLY A 131 -11.23 0.66 15.18
CA GLY A 131 -12.23 1.49 14.51
C GLY A 131 -11.62 2.42 13.45
N ALA A 132 -10.51 2.02 12.84
CA ALA A 132 -9.72 2.85 11.93
C ALA A 132 -10.24 2.82 10.47
N VAL A 133 -11.35 2.13 10.18
CA VAL A 133 -11.96 2.03 8.86
C VAL A 133 -13.40 2.49 8.85
N ASP A 134 -13.80 3.19 7.80
CA ASP A 134 -15.20 3.39 7.47
C ASP A 134 -15.77 2.10 6.86
N ARG A 135 -16.68 1.45 7.60
CA ARG A 135 -17.26 0.15 7.21
C ARG A 135 -18.08 0.23 5.91
N ASN A 136 -18.73 1.35 5.64
CA ASN A 136 -19.53 1.52 4.43
C ASN A 136 -18.59 1.68 3.22
N ARG A 137 -17.59 2.53 3.33
CA ARG A 137 -16.58 2.71 2.29
C ARG A 137 -15.80 1.41 2.02
N LEU A 138 -15.43 0.69 3.06
CA LEU A 138 -14.80 -0.63 2.92
C LEU A 138 -15.70 -1.59 2.13
N ARG A 139 -16.97 -1.67 2.48
CA ARG A 139 -17.94 -2.53 1.78
C ARG A 139 -18.03 -2.19 0.29
N ASP A 140 -18.12 -0.91 -0.04
CA ASP A 140 -18.18 -0.45 -1.43
C ASP A 140 -16.92 -0.85 -2.23
N ILE A 141 -15.74 -0.74 -1.64
CA ILE A 141 -14.48 -1.17 -2.25
C ILE A 141 -14.47 -2.70 -2.44
N LEU A 142 -14.85 -3.46 -1.42
CA LEU A 142 -14.90 -4.92 -1.49
C LEU A 142 -15.86 -5.41 -2.57
N ASP A 143 -17.02 -4.76 -2.72
CA ASP A 143 -18.01 -5.11 -3.74
C ASP A 143 -17.49 -4.81 -5.15
N ARG A 144 -16.91 -3.63 -5.38
CA ARG A 144 -16.36 -3.25 -6.68
C ARG A 144 -15.24 -4.19 -7.15
N HIS A 145 -14.46 -4.71 -6.20
CA HIS A 145 -13.32 -5.58 -6.50
C HIS A 145 -13.59 -7.07 -6.29
N GLY A 146 -14.86 -7.46 -6.10
CA GLY A 146 -15.27 -8.88 -5.99
C GLY A 146 -14.73 -9.59 -4.75
N LEU A 147 -14.44 -8.85 -3.68
CA LEU A 147 -13.85 -9.38 -2.44
C LEU A 147 -14.89 -9.68 -1.35
N THR A 148 -16.16 -9.35 -1.58
CA THR A 148 -17.25 -9.58 -0.60
C THR A 148 -17.37 -11.03 -0.13
N PRO A 149 -17.25 -12.08 -0.98
CA PRO A 149 -17.27 -13.46 -0.49
C PRO A 149 -16.11 -13.78 0.45
N LYS A 150 -14.91 -13.28 0.13
CA LYS A 150 -13.71 -13.48 0.96
C LYS A 150 -13.81 -12.73 2.29
N TRP A 151 -14.43 -11.55 2.27
CA TRP A 151 -14.70 -10.78 3.48
C TRP A 151 -15.65 -11.51 4.42
N LYS A 152 -16.75 -12.07 3.93
CA LYS A 152 -17.69 -12.87 4.73
C LYS A 152 -17.02 -14.07 5.40
N GLN A 153 -16.14 -14.77 4.68
CA GLN A 153 -15.35 -15.87 5.25
C GLN A 153 -14.40 -15.37 6.35
N PHE A 154 -13.79 -14.21 6.15
CA PHE A 154 -12.94 -13.59 7.15
C PHE A 154 -13.72 -13.20 8.41
N GLU A 155 -14.88 -12.55 8.26
CA GLU A 155 -15.75 -12.17 9.38
C GLU A 155 -16.16 -13.39 10.20
N GLN A 156 -16.67 -14.44 9.57
CA GLN A 156 -17.07 -15.68 10.25
C GLN A 156 -15.92 -16.33 11.03
N LYS A 157 -14.72 -16.31 10.45
CA LYS A 157 -13.59 -16.99 11.05
C LYS A 157 -12.92 -16.21 12.18
N TYR A 158 -12.83 -14.89 12.06
CA TYR A 158 -11.98 -14.07 12.91
C TYR A 158 -12.72 -13.00 13.73
N LEU A 159 -13.92 -12.60 13.33
CA LEU A 159 -14.66 -11.54 14.02
C LEU A 159 -15.86 -12.10 14.80
N GLU A 160 -16.54 -13.14 14.28
CA GLU A 160 -17.69 -13.76 14.95
C GLU A 160 -17.27 -14.90 15.90
N GLY A 161 -16.12 -15.55 15.65
CA GLY A 161 -15.58 -16.62 16.49
C GLY A 161 -14.88 -16.16 17.78
N SER A 162 -14.79 -14.87 18.05
CA SER A 162 -14.10 -14.31 19.23
C SER A 162 -15.01 -14.08 20.43
N HIS A 163 -16.24 -14.57 20.41
CA HIS A 163 -17.22 -14.41 21.49
C HIS A 163 -17.53 -15.72 22.27
N GLU A 164 -16.61 -16.68 22.24
CA GLU A 164 -16.67 -17.83 23.19
C GLU A 164 -15.58 -17.76 24.23
#